data_b89a83cb68387a85d1590ab1a9594c2a
#
_entry.id   b89a83cb68387a85d1590ab1a9594c2a
#
_cell.length_a   1.000
_cell.length_b   1.000
_cell.length_c   1.000
_cell.angle_alpha   90.00
_cell.angle_beta   90.00
_cell.angle_gamma   90.00
#
_symmetry.space_group_name_H-M   'P 1'
#
loop_
_entity.id
_entity.type
_entity.pdbx_description
1 polymer ?
#
loop_
_entity_poly.entity_id
_entity_poly.type
_entity_poly.pdbx_seq_one_letter_code
_entity_poly.pdbx_strand_id
1 'polypeptide(L)'
;MHSTSTCDQAEEASLLGHADQRNRNCVVSDESKAVPVSFLASSALHMTAASSVWAVASLFCEDADHCQGEETRRYAASVATATALANAAGLLTLGYMKRVVHWDVRVGLVIWLLCRAVGALGVVVGASDNLLHFTLNVIYVQATSPETISMLMGSSLACYMVGMALAPLSAGWLPSVEWTFFVAIGLFIIAIVYVLLVVSGTVREPQVHSATASLSSETTTIRKACTSRLAEILSPAGFFYEYPGTILFGLSLLLYNMVQGYMINLVFIFTSLQFGFSPANNGSLLSLIAVTAAGYLIFSSFVVPKVLSLAGRTPTRQDTQPRLFDLGAAVLSILSQVAAALFLSQSQQVYLAASLLAVGLATPSFVKSFVVVQFEAKSRVVAALALMETTGGLLSPVVLGPWQANHPDGSAFYVAAVILGVSVCCLVAGGCVRHS
;
A
#
# COMPACT_ATOMS: atom_id res chain seq x y z
N MET A 1 26.10 -56.34 -26.34
CA MET A 1 25.85 -55.10 -27.13
C MET A 1 24.58 -54.47 -26.64
N HIS A 2 24.66 -53.47 -25.80
CA HIS A 2 23.73 -52.37 -25.53
C HIS A 2 24.12 -51.75 -24.18
N SER A 3 25.05 -50.81 -24.19
CA SER A 3 25.33 -50.01 -22.98
C SER A 3 25.92 -48.64 -23.34
N THR A 4 25.24 -47.91 -24.26
CA THR A 4 25.67 -46.55 -24.67
C THR A 4 24.59 -45.47 -24.56
N SER A 5 23.41 -45.74 -23.97
CA SER A 5 22.31 -44.74 -23.97
C SER A 5 22.09 -43.96 -22.65
N THR A 6 22.82 -44.28 -21.60
CA THR A 6 22.59 -43.63 -20.29
C THR A 6 23.45 -42.38 -20.05
N CYS A 7 24.55 -42.20 -20.77
CA CYS A 7 25.45 -41.07 -20.59
C CYS A 7 24.90 -39.77 -21.27
N ASP A 8 24.31 -39.93 -22.47
CA ASP A 8 23.78 -38.80 -23.24
C ASP A 8 22.54 -38.15 -22.61
N GLN A 9 21.68 -38.94 -21.92
CA GLN A 9 20.51 -38.42 -21.21
C GLN A 9 20.88 -37.61 -19.95
N ALA A 10 21.98 -37.92 -19.29
CA ALA A 10 22.46 -37.19 -18.14
C ALA A 10 23.06 -35.82 -18.49
N GLU A 11 23.71 -35.76 -19.66
CA GLU A 11 24.32 -34.52 -20.17
C GLU A 11 23.25 -33.53 -20.69
N GLU A 12 22.24 -34.05 -21.40
CA GLU A 12 21.10 -33.27 -21.88
C GLU A 12 20.23 -32.72 -20.72
N ALA A 13 20.03 -33.51 -19.67
CA ALA A 13 19.34 -33.06 -18.45
C ALA A 13 20.13 -31.98 -17.71
N SER A 14 21.46 -32.06 -17.70
CA SER A 14 22.37 -31.05 -17.13
C SER A 14 22.30 -29.72 -17.91
N LEU A 15 22.32 -29.78 -19.24
CA LEU A 15 22.23 -28.60 -20.10
C LEU A 15 20.85 -27.90 -20.00
N LEU A 16 19.78 -28.67 -19.93
CA LEU A 16 18.43 -28.15 -19.71
C LEU A 16 18.29 -27.50 -18.35
N GLY A 17 18.87 -28.05 -17.28
CA GLY A 17 18.91 -27.48 -15.95
C GLY A 17 19.68 -26.15 -15.91
N HIS A 18 20.81 -26.04 -16.61
CA HIS A 18 21.57 -24.78 -16.68
C HIS A 18 20.88 -23.71 -17.53
N ALA A 19 20.19 -24.07 -18.62
CA ALA A 19 19.43 -23.13 -19.43
C ALA A 19 18.21 -22.57 -18.67
N ASP A 20 17.53 -23.42 -17.91
CA ASP A 20 16.38 -23.02 -17.07
C ASP A 20 16.83 -22.12 -15.89
N GLN A 21 17.98 -22.42 -15.29
CA GLN A 21 18.55 -21.60 -14.20
C GLN A 21 19.05 -20.23 -14.70
N ARG A 22 19.64 -20.17 -15.91
CA ARG A 22 20.05 -18.92 -16.54
C ARG A 22 18.86 -18.06 -16.94
N ASN A 23 17.78 -18.69 -17.41
CA ASN A 23 16.53 -18.00 -17.76
C ASN A 23 15.81 -17.47 -16.51
N ARG A 24 15.82 -18.22 -15.39
CA ARG A 24 15.30 -17.76 -14.09
C ARG A 24 16.07 -16.56 -13.54
N ASN A 25 17.39 -16.56 -13.62
CA ASN A 25 18.22 -15.44 -13.16
C ASN A 25 17.99 -14.17 -13.98
N CYS A 26 17.75 -14.31 -15.30
CA CYS A 26 17.44 -13.19 -16.18
C CYS A 26 16.06 -12.56 -15.87
N VAL A 27 15.05 -13.38 -15.58
CA VAL A 27 13.70 -12.93 -15.22
C VAL A 27 13.69 -12.21 -13.87
N VAL A 28 14.41 -12.73 -12.87
CA VAL A 28 14.56 -12.07 -11.55
C VAL A 28 15.22 -10.70 -11.68
N SER A 29 16.18 -10.54 -12.62
CA SER A 29 16.84 -9.25 -12.85
C SER A 29 15.90 -8.19 -13.43
N ASP A 30 14.94 -8.55 -14.27
CA ASP A 30 14.01 -7.60 -14.90
C ASP A 30 12.95 -7.08 -13.94
N GLU A 31 12.42 -7.94 -13.09
CA GLU A 31 11.43 -7.56 -12.06
C GLU A 31 12.05 -6.66 -10.99
N SER A 32 13.30 -6.88 -10.61
CA SER A 32 14.02 -6.04 -9.65
C SER A 32 14.27 -4.62 -10.14
N LYS A 33 14.28 -4.39 -11.45
CA LYS A 33 14.41 -3.05 -12.06
C LYS A 33 13.21 -2.13 -11.78
N ALA A 34 12.07 -2.66 -11.37
CA ALA A 34 10.91 -1.87 -10.99
C ALA A 34 11.00 -1.29 -9.56
N VAL A 35 11.86 -1.86 -8.70
CA VAL A 35 11.99 -1.44 -7.29
C VAL A 35 12.37 0.04 -7.12
N PRO A 36 13.32 0.63 -7.89
CA PRO A 36 13.65 2.05 -7.77
C PRO A 36 12.49 3.00 -8.10
N VAL A 37 11.49 2.55 -8.89
CA VAL A 37 10.30 3.36 -9.18
C VAL A 37 9.52 3.67 -7.91
N SER A 38 9.42 2.73 -6.98
CA SER A 38 8.73 2.94 -5.70
C SER A 38 9.43 4.00 -4.84
N PHE A 39 10.77 4.03 -4.83
CA PHE A 39 11.55 5.08 -4.15
C PHE A 39 11.31 6.46 -4.77
N LEU A 40 11.45 6.58 -6.11
CA LEU A 40 11.29 7.87 -6.81
C LEU A 40 9.86 8.41 -6.66
N ALA A 41 8.87 7.53 -6.86
CA ALA A 41 7.46 7.89 -6.72
C ALA A 41 7.13 8.32 -5.28
N SER A 42 7.60 7.57 -4.28
CA SER A 42 7.41 7.90 -2.87
C SER A 42 8.09 9.22 -2.51
N SER A 43 9.33 9.44 -2.96
CA SER A 43 10.04 10.70 -2.71
C SER A 43 9.28 11.89 -3.29
N ALA A 44 8.79 11.78 -4.53
CA ALA A 44 8.02 12.85 -5.16
C ALA A 44 6.71 13.14 -4.41
N LEU A 45 5.97 12.11 -3.99
CA LEU A 45 4.72 12.25 -3.26
C LEU A 45 4.90 12.92 -1.90
N HIS A 46 5.84 12.41 -1.11
CA HIS A 46 6.00 12.86 0.27
C HIS A 46 6.77 14.17 0.40
N MET A 47 7.48 14.60 -0.66
CA MET A 47 8.05 15.95 -0.76
C MET A 47 6.97 17.03 -0.57
N THR A 48 5.75 16.78 -1.09
CA THR A 48 4.66 17.75 -1.06
C THR A 48 3.61 17.47 0.03
N ALA A 49 3.71 16.37 0.77
CA ALA A 49 2.64 15.92 1.68
C ALA A 49 2.30 16.97 2.75
N ALA A 50 3.29 17.40 3.54
CA ALA A 50 3.08 18.41 4.58
C ALA A 50 2.76 19.80 3.99
N SER A 51 3.42 20.15 2.88
CA SER A 51 3.20 21.42 2.17
C SER A 51 1.80 21.52 1.57
N SER A 52 1.22 20.41 1.11
CA SER A 52 -0.14 20.38 0.56
C SER A 52 -1.19 20.66 1.64
N VAL A 53 -1.03 20.08 2.83
CA VAL A 53 -1.95 20.30 3.96
C VAL A 53 -1.88 21.75 4.40
N TRP A 54 -0.67 22.33 4.50
CA TRP A 54 -0.48 23.75 4.83
C TRP A 54 -1.03 24.68 3.75
N ALA A 55 -0.83 24.36 2.45
CA ALA A 55 -1.38 25.15 1.36
C ALA A 55 -2.91 25.19 1.37
N VAL A 56 -3.58 24.09 1.77
CA VAL A 56 -5.04 24.10 1.97
C VAL A 56 -5.40 24.97 3.17
N ALA A 57 -4.63 24.93 4.28
CA ALA A 57 -4.86 25.81 5.42
C ALA A 57 -4.78 27.28 5.02
N SER A 58 -3.80 27.68 4.23
CA SER A 58 -3.63 29.07 3.76
C SER A 58 -4.77 29.59 2.87
N LEU A 59 -5.61 28.71 2.32
CA LEU A 59 -6.78 29.08 1.53
C LEU A 59 -8.02 29.35 2.39
N PHE A 60 -8.09 28.77 3.58
CA PHE A 60 -9.29 28.80 4.44
C PHE A 60 -9.10 29.56 5.74
N CYS A 61 -7.84 29.81 6.15
CA CYS A 61 -7.50 30.48 7.39
C CYS A 61 -6.80 31.82 7.10
N GLU A 62 -7.09 32.85 7.89
CA GLU A 62 -6.36 34.14 7.83
C GLU A 62 -4.88 33.95 8.19
N ASP A 63 -4.62 33.10 9.19
CA ASP A 63 -3.27 32.65 9.56
C ASP A 63 -3.22 31.12 9.45
N ALA A 64 -2.44 30.60 8.49
CA ALA A 64 -2.31 29.17 8.23
C ALA A 64 -1.71 28.39 9.40
N ASP A 65 -0.93 29.07 10.27
CA ASP A 65 -0.31 28.45 11.44
C ASP A 65 -1.21 28.49 12.67
N HIS A 66 -2.28 29.31 12.66
CA HIS A 66 -3.18 29.51 13.82
C HIS A 66 -4.66 29.57 13.43
N CYS A 67 -5.12 28.59 12.64
CA CYS A 67 -6.55 28.47 12.31
C CYS A 67 -7.44 28.30 13.55
N GLN A 68 -8.57 29.02 13.64
CA GLN A 68 -9.47 28.97 14.77
C GLN A 68 -10.96 28.88 14.37
N GLY A 69 -11.76 28.27 15.24
CA GLY A 69 -13.22 28.25 15.12
C GLY A 69 -13.74 27.66 13.82
N GLU A 70 -14.55 28.44 13.08
CA GLU A 70 -15.19 27.99 11.82
C GLU A 70 -14.19 27.77 10.68
N GLU A 71 -13.06 28.49 10.67
CA GLU A 71 -11.99 28.30 9.68
C GLU A 71 -11.38 26.91 9.80
N THR A 72 -11.09 26.46 11.04
CA THR A 72 -10.61 25.10 11.32
C THR A 72 -11.55 24.05 10.78
N ARG A 73 -12.86 24.24 10.98
CA ARG A 73 -13.87 23.30 10.50
C ARG A 73 -13.90 23.22 8.99
N ARG A 74 -13.85 24.37 8.28
CA ARG A 74 -13.82 24.43 6.82
C ARG A 74 -12.55 23.83 6.27
N TYR A 75 -11.41 24.11 6.84
CA TYR A 75 -10.14 23.54 6.47
C TYR A 75 -10.13 22.02 6.59
N ALA A 76 -10.47 21.47 7.77
CA ALA A 76 -10.49 20.03 8.00
C ALA A 76 -11.51 19.31 7.08
N ALA A 77 -12.71 19.89 6.91
CA ALA A 77 -13.71 19.35 5.98
C ALA A 77 -13.25 19.36 4.53
N SER A 78 -12.51 20.38 4.09
CA SER A 78 -11.96 20.47 2.73
C SER A 78 -10.91 19.41 2.48
N VAL A 79 -9.97 19.19 3.40
CA VAL A 79 -8.97 18.12 3.32
C VAL A 79 -9.64 16.75 3.26
N ALA A 80 -10.64 16.51 4.13
CA ALA A 80 -11.38 15.25 4.14
C ALA A 80 -12.12 15.00 2.83
N THR A 81 -12.81 16.05 2.30
CA THR A 81 -13.54 15.96 1.03
C THR A 81 -12.60 15.70 -0.15
N ALA A 82 -11.49 16.42 -0.24
CA ALA A 82 -10.47 16.21 -1.27
C ALA A 82 -9.91 14.79 -1.22
N THR A 83 -9.59 14.28 -0.03
CA THR A 83 -9.12 12.90 0.17
C THR A 83 -10.19 11.87 -0.23
N ALA A 84 -11.46 12.09 0.12
CA ALA A 84 -12.56 11.21 -0.27
C ALA A 84 -12.74 11.16 -1.80
N LEU A 85 -12.71 12.32 -2.47
CA LEU A 85 -12.81 12.42 -3.93
C LEU A 85 -11.63 11.74 -4.62
N ALA A 86 -10.41 11.93 -4.12
CA ALA A 86 -9.20 11.29 -4.64
C ALA A 86 -9.28 9.76 -4.52
N ASN A 87 -9.70 9.24 -3.38
CA ASN A 87 -9.88 7.81 -3.16
C ASN A 87 -11.00 7.22 -4.04
N ALA A 88 -12.11 7.94 -4.20
CA ALA A 88 -13.21 7.53 -5.09
C ALA A 88 -12.75 7.50 -6.56
N ALA A 89 -12.02 8.51 -7.03
CA ALA A 89 -11.45 8.54 -8.36
C ALA A 89 -10.46 7.37 -8.56
N GLY A 90 -9.61 7.08 -7.57
CA GLY A 90 -8.70 5.93 -7.58
C GLY A 90 -9.43 4.60 -7.75
N LEU A 91 -10.53 4.39 -7.01
CA LEU A 91 -11.35 3.17 -7.11
C LEU A 91 -12.02 3.04 -8.49
N LEU A 92 -12.59 4.12 -9.02
CA LEU A 92 -13.24 4.13 -10.33
C LEU A 92 -12.26 3.86 -11.48
N THR A 93 -11.03 4.34 -11.36
CA THR A 93 -9.99 4.15 -12.37
C THR A 93 -9.30 2.79 -12.27
N LEU A 94 -9.44 2.06 -11.16
CA LEU A 94 -8.77 0.77 -10.93
C LEU A 94 -9.08 -0.26 -12.04
N GLY A 95 -10.34 -0.36 -12.46
CA GLY A 95 -10.76 -1.28 -13.53
C GLY A 95 -10.13 -0.92 -14.88
N TYR A 96 -10.00 0.37 -15.20
CA TYR A 96 -9.32 0.83 -16.39
C TYR A 96 -7.83 0.56 -16.34
N MET A 97 -7.19 0.88 -15.22
CA MET A 97 -5.75 0.63 -15.01
C MET A 97 -5.40 -0.85 -15.09
N LYS A 98 -6.25 -1.74 -14.58
CA LYS A 98 -6.08 -3.18 -14.72
C LYS A 98 -5.98 -3.59 -16.20
N ARG A 99 -6.82 -3.05 -17.09
CA ARG A 99 -6.76 -3.33 -18.53
C ARG A 99 -5.48 -2.77 -19.17
N VAL A 100 -5.11 -1.53 -18.81
CA VAL A 100 -3.88 -0.89 -19.32
C VAL A 100 -2.64 -1.68 -18.90
N VAL A 101 -2.56 -2.09 -17.63
CA VAL A 101 -1.44 -2.87 -17.09
C VAL A 101 -1.34 -4.25 -17.74
N HIS A 102 -2.47 -4.89 -18.08
CA HIS A 102 -2.45 -6.14 -18.86
C HIS A 102 -1.93 -5.95 -20.27
N TRP A 103 -2.13 -4.77 -20.86
CA TRP A 103 -1.61 -4.47 -22.19
C TRP A 103 -0.12 -4.10 -22.14
N ASP A 104 0.26 -3.14 -21.30
CA ASP A 104 1.66 -2.77 -21.04
C ASP A 104 1.79 -2.14 -19.65
N VAL A 105 2.59 -2.77 -18.80
CA VAL A 105 2.85 -2.31 -17.42
C VAL A 105 3.49 -0.93 -17.41
N ARG A 106 4.37 -0.60 -18.36
CA ARG A 106 5.02 0.72 -18.45
C ARG A 106 3.99 1.82 -18.63
N VAL A 107 3.03 1.60 -19.54
CA VAL A 107 1.96 2.57 -19.81
C VAL A 107 1.15 2.82 -18.55
N GLY A 108 0.84 1.78 -17.78
CA GLY A 108 0.16 1.92 -16.49
C GLY A 108 0.95 2.78 -15.50
N LEU A 109 2.24 2.51 -15.33
CA LEU A 109 3.11 3.30 -14.44
C LEU A 109 3.26 4.75 -14.91
N VAL A 110 3.46 4.97 -16.21
CA VAL A 110 3.61 6.32 -16.79
C VAL A 110 2.34 7.13 -16.61
N ILE A 111 1.16 6.56 -16.89
CA ILE A 111 -0.13 7.25 -16.67
C ILE A 111 -0.28 7.64 -15.20
N TRP A 112 0.03 6.72 -14.28
CA TRP A 112 -0.06 7.03 -12.86
C TRP A 112 0.89 8.17 -12.45
N LEU A 113 2.16 8.11 -12.87
CA LEU A 113 3.16 9.14 -12.58
C LEU A 113 2.78 10.51 -13.17
N LEU A 114 2.24 10.54 -14.40
CA LEU A 114 1.74 11.76 -15.03
C LEU A 114 0.56 12.35 -14.28
N CYS A 115 -0.43 11.53 -13.89
CA CYS A 115 -1.56 11.99 -13.08
C CYS A 115 -1.09 12.61 -11.76
N ARG A 116 -0.05 12.05 -11.13
CA ARG A 116 0.54 12.58 -9.90
C ARG A 116 1.31 13.88 -10.12
N ALA A 117 2.08 13.97 -11.21
CA ALA A 117 2.78 15.21 -11.57
C ALA A 117 1.80 16.37 -11.82
N VAL A 118 0.69 16.09 -12.56
CA VAL A 118 -0.39 17.05 -12.78
C VAL A 118 -1.11 17.40 -11.46
N GLY A 119 -1.29 16.41 -10.56
CA GLY A 119 -1.84 16.63 -9.22
C GLY A 119 -0.96 17.54 -8.36
N ALA A 120 0.36 17.41 -8.45
CA ALA A 120 1.31 18.28 -7.77
C ALA A 120 1.24 19.74 -8.30
N LEU A 121 0.95 19.92 -9.59
CA LEU A 121 0.68 21.24 -10.18
C LEU A 121 -0.65 21.83 -9.70
N GLY A 122 -1.64 21.01 -9.44
CA GLY A 122 -3.02 21.40 -9.14
C GLY A 122 -3.46 21.27 -7.69
N VAL A 123 -2.61 21.10 -6.71
CA VAL A 123 -2.87 20.99 -5.23
C VAL A 123 -4.10 20.14 -4.80
N VAL A 124 -4.97 19.72 -5.72
CA VAL A 124 -6.33 19.24 -5.41
C VAL A 124 -6.61 17.80 -5.87
N VAL A 125 -5.80 17.21 -6.75
CA VAL A 125 -6.13 15.88 -7.31
C VAL A 125 -5.09 14.85 -6.92
N GLY A 126 -5.15 14.38 -5.68
CA GLY A 126 -4.40 13.22 -5.25
C GLY A 126 -5.02 11.93 -5.82
N ALA A 127 -4.35 11.29 -6.80
CA ALA A 127 -4.67 9.91 -7.11
C ALA A 127 -4.27 9.02 -5.91
N SER A 128 -5.04 7.98 -5.59
CA SER A 128 -4.81 7.11 -4.45
C SER A 128 -3.47 6.36 -4.56
N ASP A 129 -2.68 6.32 -3.47
CA ASP A 129 -1.41 5.56 -3.40
C ASP A 129 -1.61 4.06 -3.63
N ASN A 130 -2.81 3.55 -3.36
CA ASN A 130 -3.19 2.17 -3.62
C ASN A 130 -2.98 1.76 -5.08
N LEU A 131 -3.07 2.70 -6.03
CA LEU A 131 -2.90 2.42 -7.45
C LEU A 131 -1.42 2.15 -7.82
N LEU A 132 -0.47 2.84 -7.19
CA LEU A 132 0.96 2.55 -7.35
C LEU A 132 1.27 1.15 -6.85
N HIS A 133 0.87 0.84 -5.62
CA HIS A 133 1.10 -0.46 -5.02
C HIS A 133 0.42 -1.58 -5.81
N PHE A 134 -0.80 -1.34 -6.33
CA PHE A 134 -1.46 -2.30 -7.21
C PHE A 134 -0.63 -2.57 -8.47
N THR A 135 -0.18 -1.53 -9.17
CA THR A 135 0.57 -1.67 -10.42
C THR A 135 1.93 -2.36 -10.20
N LEU A 136 2.65 -1.99 -9.14
CA LEU A 136 3.90 -2.64 -8.75
C LEU A 136 3.69 -4.10 -8.33
N ASN A 137 2.63 -4.39 -7.56
CA ASN A 137 2.31 -5.75 -7.16
C ASN A 137 1.96 -6.65 -8.35
N VAL A 138 1.32 -6.13 -9.41
CA VAL A 138 1.08 -6.89 -10.64
C VAL A 138 2.40 -7.31 -11.30
N ILE A 139 3.42 -6.44 -11.30
CA ILE A 139 4.76 -6.77 -11.80
C ILE A 139 5.38 -7.90 -10.95
N TYR A 140 5.33 -7.77 -9.63
CA TYR A 140 5.98 -8.72 -8.72
C TYR A 140 5.29 -10.09 -8.68
N VAL A 141 3.97 -10.16 -8.87
CA VAL A 141 3.23 -11.44 -8.93
C VAL A 141 3.60 -12.28 -10.14
N GLN A 142 4.18 -11.68 -11.19
CA GLN A 142 4.70 -12.42 -12.36
C GLN A 142 6.01 -13.16 -12.07
N ALA A 143 6.66 -12.88 -10.93
CA ALA A 143 7.86 -13.62 -10.51
C ALA A 143 7.56 -15.10 -10.27
N THR A 144 8.49 -15.95 -10.69
CA THR A 144 8.29 -17.40 -10.84
C THR A 144 8.22 -18.14 -9.49
N SER A 145 8.72 -17.55 -8.40
CA SER A 145 8.72 -18.19 -7.08
C SER A 145 8.02 -17.34 -6.00
N PRO A 146 7.27 -17.96 -5.07
CA PRO A 146 6.63 -17.26 -3.98
C PRO A 146 7.60 -16.50 -3.05
N GLU A 147 8.81 -17.01 -2.89
CA GLU A 147 9.87 -16.39 -2.09
C GLU A 147 10.37 -15.11 -2.74
N THR A 148 10.56 -15.12 -4.06
CA THR A 148 10.98 -13.96 -4.85
C THR A 148 9.91 -12.88 -4.86
N ILE A 149 8.64 -13.25 -4.97
CA ILE A 149 7.50 -12.31 -4.89
C ILE A 149 7.51 -11.59 -3.55
N SER A 150 7.61 -12.32 -2.44
CA SER A 150 7.64 -11.74 -1.10
C SER A 150 8.83 -10.81 -0.88
N MET A 151 10.02 -11.20 -1.38
CA MET A 151 11.23 -10.39 -1.31
C MET A 151 11.11 -9.10 -2.14
N LEU A 152 10.57 -9.16 -3.36
CA LEU A 152 10.36 -8.00 -4.22
C LEU A 152 9.32 -7.03 -3.65
N MET A 153 8.19 -7.56 -3.15
CA MET A 153 7.19 -6.75 -2.48
C MET A 153 7.75 -6.06 -1.23
N GLY A 154 8.53 -6.81 -0.42
CA GLY A 154 9.17 -6.26 0.78
C GLY A 154 10.21 -5.20 0.45
N SER A 155 11.09 -5.43 -0.54
CA SER A 155 12.11 -4.47 -0.96
C SER A 155 11.49 -3.21 -1.60
N SER A 156 10.43 -3.36 -2.39
CA SER A 156 9.69 -2.24 -2.96
C SER A 156 9.05 -1.37 -1.86
N LEU A 157 8.41 -2.00 -0.88
CA LEU A 157 7.85 -1.29 0.26
C LEU A 157 8.93 -0.61 1.11
N ALA A 158 10.07 -1.27 1.33
CA ALA A 158 11.20 -0.66 2.03
C ALA A 158 11.74 0.57 1.27
N CYS A 159 11.93 0.47 -0.05
CA CYS A 159 12.32 1.60 -0.89
C CYS A 159 11.29 2.73 -0.85
N TYR A 160 9.99 2.41 -0.87
CA TYR A 160 8.92 3.38 -0.70
C TYR A 160 9.03 4.11 0.63
N MET A 161 9.24 3.39 1.74
CA MET A 161 9.39 3.99 3.08
C MET A 161 10.67 4.85 3.20
N VAL A 162 11.77 4.46 2.53
CA VAL A 162 12.98 5.29 2.48
C VAL A 162 12.72 6.60 1.73
N GLY A 163 12.01 6.56 0.60
CA GLY A 163 11.58 7.76 -0.11
C GLY A 163 10.69 8.67 0.74
N MET A 164 9.72 8.08 1.43
CA MET A 164 8.84 8.76 2.38
C MET A 164 9.60 9.38 3.57
N ALA A 165 10.72 8.78 3.99
CA ALA A 165 11.55 9.29 5.08
C ALA A 165 12.42 10.49 4.65
N LEU A 166 13.06 10.39 3.49
CA LEU A 166 14.05 11.37 3.04
C LEU A 166 13.41 12.62 2.44
N ALA A 167 12.28 12.46 1.74
CA ALA A 167 11.67 13.55 1.00
C ALA A 167 11.18 14.71 1.89
N PRO A 168 10.42 14.48 2.99
CA PRO A 168 9.97 15.57 3.85
C PRO A 168 11.13 16.25 4.60
N LEU A 169 12.20 15.52 4.95
CA LEU A 169 13.41 16.11 5.53
C LEU A 169 14.08 17.05 4.55
N SER A 170 14.22 16.61 3.29
CA SER A 170 14.82 17.47 2.25
C SER A 170 13.93 18.67 1.90
N ALA A 171 12.61 18.53 2.00
CA ALA A 171 11.66 19.62 1.82
C ALA A 171 11.87 20.75 2.84
N GLY A 172 12.23 20.41 4.09
CA GLY A 172 12.52 21.38 5.16
C GLY A 172 13.75 22.25 4.90
N TRP A 173 14.63 21.87 3.98
CA TRP A 173 15.84 22.67 3.59
C TRP A 173 15.58 23.58 2.38
N LEU A 174 14.41 23.47 1.75
CA LEU A 174 14.09 24.29 0.60
C LEU A 174 13.69 25.72 1.03
N PRO A 175 14.04 26.74 0.24
CA PRO A 175 13.86 28.16 0.63
C PRO A 175 12.39 28.59 0.68
N SER A 176 11.48 27.89 -0.01
CA SER A 176 10.03 28.13 0.06
C SER A 176 9.24 26.87 -0.23
N VAL A 177 7.97 26.87 0.20
CA VAL A 177 7.01 25.77 -0.01
C VAL A 177 6.83 25.47 -1.51
N GLU A 178 6.91 26.47 -2.38
CA GLU A 178 6.76 26.30 -3.83
C GLU A 178 7.83 25.39 -4.43
N TRP A 179 9.08 25.48 -3.94
CA TRP A 179 10.18 24.64 -4.39
C TRP A 179 9.92 23.14 -4.13
N THR A 180 9.15 22.80 -3.11
CA THR A 180 8.81 21.39 -2.85
C THR A 180 8.02 20.80 -4.01
N PHE A 181 7.11 21.56 -4.61
CA PHE A 181 6.32 21.13 -5.77
C PHE A 181 7.17 21.00 -7.03
N PHE A 182 8.09 21.97 -7.29
CA PHE A 182 8.98 21.87 -8.45
C PHE A 182 9.93 20.68 -8.38
N VAL A 183 10.50 20.40 -7.20
CA VAL A 183 11.35 19.23 -6.98
C VAL A 183 10.54 17.95 -7.14
N ALA A 184 9.32 17.88 -6.60
CA ALA A 184 8.44 16.72 -6.76
C ALA A 184 8.13 16.43 -8.24
N ILE A 185 7.81 17.45 -9.04
CA ILE A 185 7.58 17.31 -10.48
C ILE A 185 8.84 16.80 -11.18
N GLY A 186 10.01 17.33 -10.82
CA GLY A 186 11.30 16.85 -11.34
C GLY A 186 11.53 15.36 -11.04
N LEU A 187 11.24 14.93 -9.82
CA LEU A 187 11.31 13.51 -9.43
C LEU A 187 10.31 12.62 -10.19
N PHE A 188 9.08 13.09 -10.44
CA PHE A 188 8.13 12.38 -11.27
C PHE A 188 8.62 12.23 -12.71
N ILE A 189 9.21 13.29 -13.29
CA ILE A 189 9.79 13.24 -14.64
C ILE A 189 10.94 12.21 -14.68
N ILE A 190 11.84 12.24 -13.70
CA ILE A 190 12.94 11.25 -13.58
C ILE A 190 12.37 9.83 -13.48
N ALA A 191 11.32 9.63 -12.68
CA ALA A 191 10.68 8.32 -12.55
C ALA A 191 10.06 7.85 -13.89
N ILE A 192 9.40 8.73 -14.64
CA ILE A 192 8.84 8.43 -15.97
C ILE A 192 9.95 8.02 -16.94
N VAL A 193 11.02 8.81 -17.02
CA VAL A 193 12.17 8.50 -17.89
C VAL A 193 12.78 7.15 -17.50
N TYR A 194 12.95 6.91 -16.20
CA TYR A 194 13.45 5.62 -15.71
C TYR A 194 12.55 4.44 -16.12
N VAL A 195 11.23 4.57 -15.95
CA VAL A 195 10.26 3.52 -16.36
C VAL A 195 10.39 3.24 -17.86
N LEU A 196 10.46 4.28 -18.69
CA LEU A 196 10.54 4.12 -20.14
C LEU A 196 11.83 3.47 -20.61
N LEU A 197 12.96 3.75 -19.93
CA LEU A 197 14.29 3.27 -20.34
C LEU A 197 14.64 1.91 -19.73
N VAL A 198 14.22 1.62 -18.51
CA VAL A 198 14.76 0.51 -17.71
C VAL A 198 13.76 -0.63 -17.49
N VAL A 199 12.47 -0.30 -17.31
CA VAL A 199 11.43 -1.30 -17.04
C VAL A 199 11.06 -2.02 -18.34
N SER A 200 11.05 -3.35 -18.38
CA SER A 200 10.64 -4.14 -19.54
C SER A 200 9.12 -4.14 -19.70
N GLY A 201 8.61 -3.83 -20.90
CA GLY A 201 7.16 -3.69 -21.16
C GLY A 201 6.43 -5.00 -21.46
N THR A 202 7.16 -6.11 -21.64
CA THR A 202 6.56 -7.38 -22.03
C THR A 202 5.95 -8.09 -20.83
N VAL A 203 4.61 -8.01 -20.71
CA VAL A 203 3.85 -8.93 -19.88
C VAL A 203 3.95 -10.31 -20.49
N ARG A 204 4.71 -11.21 -19.87
CA ARG A 204 4.68 -12.62 -20.24
C ARG A 204 3.31 -13.15 -19.79
N GLU A 205 2.41 -13.40 -20.75
CA GLU A 205 1.16 -14.08 -20.43
C GLU A 205 1.47 -15.39 -19.71
N PRO A 206 0.97 -15.59 -18.49
CA PRO A 206 0.93 -16.92 -17.93
C PRO A 206 0.07 -17.75 -18.90
N GLN A 207 0.58 -18.85 -19.43
CA GLN A 207 -0.20 -19.83 -20.17
C GLN A 207 -1.25 -20.42 -19.23
N VAL A 208 -2.34 -19.67 -19.02
CA VAL A 208 -3.57 -20.22 -18.48
C VAL A 208 -4.19 -20.99 -19.64
N HIS A 209 -4.18 -22.29 -19.54
CA HIS A 209 -4.95 -23.17 -20.41
C HIS A 209 -6.32 -22.57 -20.62
N SER A 210 -6.59 -22.20 -21.86
CA SER A 210 -7.82 -21.60 -22.36
C SER A 210 -9.00 -22.52 -22.09
N ALA A 211 -9.69 -22.30 -20.98
CA ALA A 211 -11.10 -22.70 -20.90
C ALA A 211 -11.86 -21.66 -21.71
N THR A 212 -12.20 -22.04 -22.91
CA THR A 212 -12.97 -21.34 -23.93
C THR A 212 -14.24 -20.75 -23.32
N ALA A 213 -14.25 -19.45 -23.07
CA ALA A 213 -15.48 -18.70 -22.89
C ALA A 213 -15.72 -17.92 -24.18
N SER A 214 -16.63 -18.45 -24.99
CA SER A 214 -17.20 -17.84 -26.19
C SER A 214 -17.76 -16.44 -25.84
N LEU A 215 -17.09 -15.38 -26.29
CA LEU A 215 -17.65 -14.02 -26.28
C LEU A 215 -18.64 -13.92 -27.45
N SER A 216 -19.91 -14.02 -27.14
CA SER A 216 -20.98 -13.52 -28.01
C SER A 216 -21.01 -11.98 -27.94
N SER A 217 -20.75 -11.37 -29.09
CA SER A 217 -20.95 -9.95 -29.39
C SER A 217 -22.41 -9.57 -29.16
N GLU A 218 -22.67 -8.65 -28.24
CA GLU A 218 -23.95 -7.96 -28.19
C GLU A 218 -23.79 -6.50 -27.77
N THR A 219 -24.10 -5.65 -28.74
CA THR A 219 -24.24 -4.20 -28.64
C THR A 219 -25.44 -3.88 -27.74
N THR A 220 -25.24 -3.50 -26.50
CA THR A 220 -26.34 -3.03 -25.63
C THR A 220 -25.90 -1.93 -24.67
N THR A 221 -26.41 -0.73 -24.95
CA THR A 221 -26.83 0.38 -24.06
C THR A 221 -26.01 0.72 -22.82
N ILE A 222 -25.63 1.99 -22.71
CA ILE A 222 -24.82 2.66 -21.65
C ILE A 222 -25.21 2.27 -20.21
N ARG A 223 -26.47 1.94 -19.94
CA ARG A 223 -26.95 1.52 -18.62
C ARG A 223 -26.45 0.14 -18.20
N LYS A 224 -26.29 -0.81 -19.14
CA LYS A 224 -25.68 -2.14 -18.89
C LYS A 224 -24.17 -2.02 -18.69
N ALA A 225 -23.50 -1.02 -19.27
CA ALA A 225 -22.07 -0.82 -19.11
C ALA A 225 -21.67 -0.40 -17.68
N CYS A 226 -22.52 0.36 -16.97
CA CYS A 226 -22.24 0.77 -15.60
C CYS A 226 -22.42 -0.39 -14.61
N THR A 227 -23.46 -1.20 -14.76
CA THR A 227 -23.70 -2.38 -13.93
C THR A 227 -22.66 -3.48 -14.17
N SER A 228 -22.17 -3.64 -15.40
CA SER A 228 -21.09 -4.59 -15.72
C SER A 228 -19.75 -4.18 -15.13
N ARG A 229 -19.44 -2.86 -15.07
CA ARG A 229 -18.20 -2.35 -14.46
C ARG A 229 -18.19 -2.54 -12.94
N LEU A 230 -19.30 -2.26 -12.27
CA LEU A 230 -19.44 -2.53 -10.83
C LEU A 230 -19.34 -4.02 -10.52
N ALA A 231 -19.93 -4.89 -11.33
CA ALA A 231 -19.80 -6.33 -11.20
C ALA A 231 -18.36 -6.81 -11.42
N GLU A 232 -17.60 -6.19 -12.33
CA GLU A 232 -16.19 -6.50 -12.55
C GLU A 232 -15.32 -6.06 -11.36
N ILE A 233 -15.57 -4.89 -10.78
CA ILE A 233 -14.86 -4.40 -9.57
C ILE A 233 -15.19 -5.27 -8.36
N LEU A 234 -16.44 -5.71 -8.24
CA LEU A 234 -16.90 -6.55 -7.11
C LEU A 234 -16.65 -8.05 -7.33
N SER A 235 -16.21 -8.47 -8.52
CA SER A 235 -15.96 -9.89 -8.80
C SER A 235 -15.00 -10.57 -7.81
N PRO A 236 -13.95 -9.91 -7.27
CA PRO A 236 -13.11 -10.52 -6.25
C PRO A 236 -13.84 -10.81 -4.93
N ALA A 237 -14.93 -10.09 -4.63
CA ALA A 237 -15.74 -10.34 -3.43
C ALA A 237 -16.39 -11.73 -3.44
N GLY A 238 -16.58 -12.33 -4.63
CA GLY A 238 -17.06 -13.72 -4.77
C GLY A 238 -16.18 -14.73 -4.05
N PHE A 239 -14.90 -14.43 -3.84
CA PHE A 239 -13.98 -15.25 -3.07
C PHE A 239 -14.45 -15.47 -1.62
N PHE A 240 -15.04 -14.46 -0.98
CA PHE A 240 -15.54 -14.56 0.40
C PHE A 240 -16.78 -15.45 0.52
N TYR A 241 -17.54 -15.61 -0.57
CA TYR A 241 -18.64 -16.56 -0.63
C TYR A 241 -18.15 -18.00 -0.70
N GLU A 242 -17.06 -18.24 -1.46
CA GLU A 242 -16.45 -19.57 -1.57
C GLU A 242 -15.75 -19.98 -0.25
N TYR A 243 -15.16 -18.98 0.45
CA TYR A 243 -14.36 -19.20 1.66
C TYR A 243 -14.81 -18.26 2.80
N PRO A 244 -15.95 -18.53 3.45
CA PRO A 244 -16.54 -17.60 4.44
C PRO A 244 -15.63 -17.31 5.64
N GLY A 245 -14.75 -18.24 6.03
CA GLY A 245 -13.78 -18.02 7.11
C GLY A 245 -12.77 -16.91 6.82
N THR A 246 -12.59 -16.51 5.57
CA THR A 246 -11.66 -15.43 5.18
C THR A 246 -12.27 -14.03 5.28
N ILE A 247 -13.60 -13.93 5.41
CA ILE A 247 -14.29 -12.63 5.49
C ILE A 247 -13.84 -11.81 6.70
N LEU A 248 -13.50 -12.47 7.81
CA LEU A 248 -13.02 -11.81 9.03
C LEU A 248 -11.67 -11.15 8.82
N PHE A 249 -10.78 -11.75 8.04
CA PHE A 249 -9.51 -11.13 7.64
C PHE A 249 -9.73 -9.95 6.70
N GLY A 250 -10.64 -10.11 5.73
CA GLY A 250 -11.06 -9.01 4.85
C GLY A 250 -11.66 -7.84 5.62
N LEU A 251 -12.55 -8.11 6.58
CA LEU A 251 -13.17 -7.10 7.44
C LEU A 251 -12.15 -6.41 8.34
N SER A 252 -11.19 -7.17 8.90
CA SER A 252 -10.09 -6.59 9.66
C SER A 252 -9.28 -5.60 8.82
N LEU A 253 -8.91 -5.95 7.57
CA LEU A 253 -8.20 -5.06 6.66
C LEU A 253 -9.04 -3.84 6.26
N LEU A 254 -10.35 -4.00 6.05
CA LEU A 254 -11.26 -2.90 5.76
C LEU A 254 -11.26 -1.90 6.92
N LEU A 255 -11.48 -2.37 8.15
CA LEU A 255 -11.52 -1.54 9.36
C LEU A 255 -10.17 -0.87 9.62
N TYR A 256 -9.07 -1.61 9.44
CA TYR A 256 -7.72 -1.07 9.54
C TYR A 256 -7.52 0.09 8.55
N ASN A 257 -7.83 -0.12 7.27
CA ASN A 257 -7.67 0.92 6.25
C ASN A 257 -8.69 2.05 6.37
N MET A 258 -9.85 1.81 7.01
CA MET A 258 -10.80 2.88 7.36
C MET A 258 -10.21 3.87 8.37
N VAL A 259 -9.19 3.49 9.11
CA VAL A 259 -8.40 4.41 9.94
C VAL A 259 -7.20 4.93 9.17
N GLN A 260 -6.41 4.03 8.56
CA GLN A 260 -5.11 4.34 7.96
C GLN A 260 -5.22 5.31 6.78
N GLY A 261 -6.28 5.23 5.97
CA GLY A 261 -6.45 6.06 4.77
C GLY A 261 -6.58 7.56 5.03
N TYR A 262 -6.85 7.97 6.27
CA TYR A 262 -6.93 9.39 6.67
C TYR A 262 -6.00 9.73 7.85
N MET A 263 -5.36 8.75 8.49
CA MET A 263 -4.61 8.92 9.73
C MET A 263 -3.50 9.98 9.62
N ILE A 264 -2.75 10.02 8.53
CA ILE A 264 -1.67 11.01 8.35
C ILE A 264 -2.23 12.43 8.30
N ASN A 265 -3.32 12.65 7.56
CA ASN A 265 -3.99 13.95 7.50
C ASN A 265 -4.56 14.33 8.87
N LEU A 266 -5.17 13.36 9.57
CA LEU A 266 -5.68 13.53 10.93
C LEU A 266 -4.58 14.03 11.88
N VAL A 267 -3.39 13.39 11.83
CA VAL A 267 -2.24 13.77 12.66
C VAL A 267 -1.74 15.16 12.27
N PHE A 268 -1.56 15.45 10.97
CA PHE A 268 -1.06 16.76 10.53
C PHE A 268 -1.99 17.92 10.92
N ILE A 269 -3.29 17.75 10.71
CA ILE A 269 -4.27 18.75 11.10
C ILE A 269 -4.26 18.94 12.63
N PHE A 270 -4.24 17.85 13.39
CA PHE A 270 -4.20 17.90 14.84
C PHE A 270 -2.93 18.57 15.38
N THR A 271 -1.75 18.21 14.85
CA THR A 271 -0.48 18.79 15.30
C THR A 271 -0.35 20.27 14.92
N SER A 272 -0.84 20.65 13.75
CA SER A 272 -0.86 22.07 13.36
C SER A 272 -1.80 22.88 14.27
N LEU A 273 -3.00 22.38 14.59
CA LEU A 273 -3.98 23.09 15.38
C LEU A 273 -3.64 23.14 16.88
N GLN A 274 -3.17 22.02 17.46
CA GLN A 274 -2.96 21.90 18.91
C GLN A 274 -1.56 22.32 19.35
N PHE A 275 -0.55 22.13 18.48
CA PHE A 275 0.86 22.37 18.82
C PHE A 275 1.51 23.45 17.95
N GLY A 276 0.80 24.04 16.99
CA GLY A 276 1.36 25.03 16.06
C GLY A 276 2.50 24.47 15.20
N PHE A 277 2.41 23.19 14.78
CA PHE A 277 3.45 22.58 13.97
C PHE A 277 3.47 23.20 12.57
N SER A 278 4.64 23.74 12.18
CA SER A 278 4.91 24.20 10.82
C SER A 278 4.96 23.01 9.83
N PRO A 279 4.92 23.27 8.51
CA PRO A 279 5.12 22.24 7.50
C PRO A 279 6.44 21.46 7.68
N ALA A 280 7.51 22.11 8.14
CA ALA A 280 8.80 21.46 8.42
C ALA A 280 8.71 20.50 9.62
N ASN A 281 7.98 20.87 10.69
CA ASN A 281 7.76 20.01 11.86
C ASN A 281 6.91 18.78 11.49
N ASN A 282 5.84 18.98 10.73
CA ASN A 282 5.01 17.89 10.21
C ASN A 282 5.78 16.99 9.23
N GLY A 283 6.65 17.59 8.42
CA GLY A 283 7.57 16.85 7.56
C GLY A 283 8.54 15.96 8.35
N SER A 284 9.12 16.50 9.43
CA SER A 284 10.00 15.75 10.34
C SER A 284 9.26 14.60 11.03
N LEU A 285 8.00 14.84 11.43
CA LEU A 285 7.13 13.82 12.02
C LEU A 285 6.84 12.68 11.02
N LEU A 286 6.52 13.00 9.76
CA LEU A 286 6.31 12.04 8.70
C LEU A 286 7.58 11.22 8.42
N SER A 287 8.73 11.87 8.41
CA SER A 287 10.03 11.20 8.26
C SER A 287 10.32 10.22 9.39
N LEU A 288 10.02 10.60 10.64
CA LEU A 288 10.15 9.70 11.78
C LEU A 288 9.23 8.48 11.64
N ILE A 289 7.97 8.67 11.24
CA ILE A 289 7.03 7.56 10.96
C ILE A 289 7.63 6.63 9.91
N ALA A 290 8.13 7.19 8.80
CA ALA A 290 8.66 6.40 7.70
C ALA A 290 9.95 5.64 8.04
N VAL A 291 10.90 6.27 8.75
CA VAL A 291 12.13 5.62 9.23
C VAL A 291 11.81 4.47 10.19
N THR A 292 10.90 4.71 11.12
CA THR A 292 10.49 3.68 12.09
C THR A 292 9.79 2.52 11.39
N ALA A 293 8.90 2.80 10.42
CA ALA A 293 8.21 1.77 9.63
C ALA A 293 9.20 0.96 8.79
N ALA A 294 10.15 1.63 8.10
CA ALA A 294 11.19 0.96 7.32
C ALA A 294 12.06 0.07 8.23
N GLY A 295 12.50 0.59 9.37
CA GLY A 295 13.28 -0.16 10.36
C GLY A 295 12.54 -1.39 10.86
N TYR A 296 11.25 -1.25 11.20
CA TYR A 296 10.42 -2.36 11.64
C TYR A 296 10.22 -3.42 10.55
N LEU A 297 9.98 -3.01 9.29
CA LEU A 297 9.84 -3.92 8.16
C LEU A 297 11.14 -4.68 7.88
N ILE A 298 12.29 -3.99 7.89
CA ILE A 298 13.60 -4.61 7.72
C ILE A 298 13.87 -5.59 8.87
N PHE A 299 13.63 -5.17 10.09
CA PHE A 299 13.80 -6.02 11.27
C PHE A 299 12.96 -7.28 11.20
N SER A 300 11.65 -7.14 10.92
CA SER A 300 10.73 -8.26 10.84
C SER A 300 11.01 -9.21 9.67
N SER A 301 11.47 -8.68 8.53
CA SER A 301 11.72 -9.48 7.32
C SER A 301 13.07 -10.18 7.31
N PHE A 302 14.12 -9.59 7.91
CA PHE A 302 15.48 -10.10 7.82
C PHE A 302 16.05 -10.57 9.16
N VAL A 303 15.81 -9.84 10.26
CA VAL A 303 16.41 -10.16 11.57
C VAL A 303 15.63 -11.27 12.26
N VAL A 304 14.30 -11.15 12.31
CA VAL A 304 13.47 -12.14 13.02
C VAL A 304 13.63 -13.56 12.46
N PRO A 305 13.60 -13.83 11.14
CA PRO A 305 13.83 -15.18 10.60
C PRO A 305 15.21 -15.74 10.96
N LYS A 306 16.26 -14.90 10.98
CA LYS A 306 17.61 -15.31 11.37
C LYS A 306 17.68 -15.68 12.86
N VAL A 307 17.08 -14.87 13.72
CA VAL A 307 17.05 -15.13 15.16
C VAL A 307 16.28 -16.42 15.45
N LEU A 308 15.15 -16.66 14.81
CA LEU A 308 14.36 -17.88 14.95
C LEU A 308 15.15 -19.12 14.47
N SER A 309 15.91 -18.99 13.38
CA SER A 309 16.77 -20.08 12.88
C SER A 309 17.91 -20.40 13.84
N LEU A 310 18.53 -19.39 14.44
CA LEU A 310 19.57 -19.56 15.47
C LEU A 310 19.03 -20.19 16.76
N ALA A 311 17.77 -19.93 17.09
CA ALA A 311 17.08 -20.53 18.24
C ALA A 311 16.65 -22.00 18.01
N GLY A 312 17.11 -22.65 16.93
CA GLY A 312 16.81 -24.03 16.58
C GLY A 312 15.39 -24.27 16.11
N ARG A 313 14.59 -23.22 15.95
CA ARG A 313 13.26 -23.25 15.34
C ARG A 313 13.39 -22.97 13.83
N THR A 314 14.10 -23.85 13.10
CA THR A 314 14.08 -23.79 11.64
C THR A 314 12.67 -24.12 11.21
N PRO A 315 11.95 -23.22 10.52
CA PRO A 315 10.74 -23.59 9.84
C PRO A 315 11.17 -24.60 8.76
N THR A 316 10.92 -25.88 9.00
CA THR A 316 11.13 -26.92 8.02
C THR A 316 10.30 -26.54 6.81
N ARG A 317 10.92 -26.51 5.65
CA ARG A 317 10.42 -26.06 4.33
C ARG A 317 9.15 -26.81 3.85
N GLN A 318 8.68 -27.77 4.63
CA GLN A 318 7.52 -28.63 4.38
C GLN A 318 6.29 -28.30 5.21
N ASP A 319 6.40 -27.48 6.26
CA ASP A 319 5.24 -27.15 7.08
C ASP A 319 4.41 -26.06 6.39
N THR A 320 3.34 -26.53 5.74
CA THR A 320 2.18 -25.76 5.26
C THR A 320 1.40 -25.08 6.42
N GLN A 321 1.95 -25.06 7.63
CA GLN A 321 1.31 -24.36 8.74
C GLN A 321 1.41 -22.85 8.49
N PRO A 322 0.25 -22.17 8.45
CA PRO A 322 0.21 -20.71 8.38
C PRO A 322 1.06 -20.18 9.53
N ARG A 323 1.99 -19.30 9.21
CA ARG A 323 2.94 -18.77 10.19
C ARG A 323 2.15 -18.01 11.26
N LEU A 324 1.83 -18.65 12.38
CA LEU A 324 1.23 -17.99 13.56
C LEU A 324 1.99 -16.71 13.94
N PHE A 325 3.26 -16.65 13.56
CA PHE A 325 4.09 -15.45 13.66
C PHE A 325 3.49 -14.27 12.88
N ASP A 326 3.05 -14.46 11.61
CA ASP A 326 2.51 -13.37 10.80
C ASP A 326 1.20 -12.85 11.39
N LEU A 327 0.35 -13.75 11.91
CA LEU A 327 -0.87 -13.36 12.60
C LEU A 327 -0.57 -12.59 13.90
N GLY A 328 0.38 -13.08 14.71
CA GLY A 328 0.82 -12.42 15.93
C GLY A 328 1.45 -11.04 15.65
N ALA A 329 2.27 -10.94 14.60
CA ALA A 329 2.86 -9.69 14.16
C ALA A 329 1.79 -8.69 13.68
N ALA A 330 0.75 -9.15 12.96
CA ALA A 330 -0.37 -8.32 12.54
C ALA A 330 -1.15 -7.78 13.75
N VAL A 331 -1.48 -8.64 14.72
CA VAL A 331 -2.17 -8.24 15.96
C VAL A 331 -1.34 -7.21 16.72
N LEU A 332 -0.05 -7.46 16.93
CA LEU A 332 0.85 -6.53 17.61
C LEU A 332 0.92 -5.18 16.90
N SER A 333 0.99 -5.19 15.57
CA SER A 333 1.03 -3.98 14.76
C SER A 333 -0.23 -3.13 14.91
N ILE A 334 -1.42 -3.74 14.90
CA ILE A 334 -2.69 -3.00 15.11
C ILE A 334 -2.77 -2.50 16.56
N LEU A 335 -2.38 -3.30 17.55
CA LEU A 335 -2.36 -2.87 18.95
C LEU A 335 -1.41 -1.70 19.19
N SER A 336 -0.27 -1.65 18.49
CA SER A 336 0.64 -0.51 18.51
C SER A 336 -0.05 0.76 17.98
N GLN A 337 -0.88 0.66 16.94
CA GLN A 337 -1.66 1.81 16.44
C GLN A 337 -2.79 2.22 17.37
N VAL A 338 -3.45 1.26 18.03
CA VAL A 338 -4.42 1.58 19.10
C VAL A 338 -3.74 2.39 20.20
N ALA A 339 -2.57 1.95 20.66
CA ALA A 339 -1.80 2.67 21.66
C ALA A 339 -1.41 4.07 21.15
N ALA A 340 -0.93 4.19 19.90
CA ALA A 340 -0.59 5.47 19.28
C ALA A 340 -1.77 6.44 19.28
N ALA A 341 -2.96 5.97 18.87
CA ALA A 341 -4.18 6.78 18.86
C ALA A 341 -4.57 7.25 20.26
N LEU A 342 -4.49 6.36 21.26
CA LEU A 342 -4.76 6.73 22.67
C LEU A 342 -3.73 7.72 23.21
N PHE A 343 -2.45 7.59 22.86
CA PHE A 343 -1.42 8.57 23.26
C PHE A 343 -1.65 9.93 22.61
N LEU A 344 -2.01 9.99 21.32
CA LEU A 344 -2.31 11.24 20.63
C LEU A 344 -3.51 11.96 21.24
N SER A 345 -4.50 11.22 21.72
CA SER A 345 -5.69 11.84 22.36
C SER A 345 -5.42 12.41 23.76
N GLN A 346 -4.39 11.93 24.47
CA GLN A 346 -4.20 12.22 25.89
C GLN A 346 -2.93 13.00 26.23
N SER A 347 -1.90 12.98 25.37
CA SER A 347 -0.58 13.47 25.76
C SER A 347 0.14 14.28 24.70
N GLN A 348 1.08 15.12 25.16
CA GLN A 348 2.00 15.90 24.32
C GLN A 348 3.13 15.06 23.69
N GLN A 349 3.13 13.74 23.85
CA GLN A 349 4.20 12.86 23.33
C GLN A 349 3.94 12.44 21.89
N VAL A 350 3.79 13.41 20.99
CA VAL A 350 3.45 13.20 19.57
C VAL A 350 4.49 12.30 18.87
N TYR A 351 5.78 12.49 19.14
CA TYR A 351 6.84 11.70 18.49
C TYR A 351 6.84 10.23 18.91
N LEU A 352 6.54 9.92 20.18
CA LEU A 352 6.36 8.55 20.63
C LEU A 352 5.15 7.89 19.97
N ALA A 353 4.03 8.60 19.95
CA ALA A 353 2.83 8.13 19.28
C ALA A 353 3.05 7.90 17.79
N ALA A 354 3.78 8.78 17.10
CA ALA A 354 4.16 8.63 15.71
C ALA A 354 5.01 7.36 15.47
N SER A 355 5.96 7.06 16.37
CA SER A 355 6.76 5.84 16.30
C SER A 355 5.91 4.57 16.47
N LEU A 356 4.93 4.58 17.39
CA LEU A 356 3.98 3.49 17.56
C LEU A 356 3.04 3.34 16.35
N LEU A 357 2.60 4.46 15.76
CA LEU A 357 1.80 4.47 14.54
C LEU A 357 2.53 3.79 13.38
N ALA A 358 3.82 4.06 13.27
CA ALA A 358 4.69 3.53 12.23
C ALA A 358 4.76 1.99 12.21
N VAL A 359 4.81 1.35 13.38
CA VAL A 359 4.81 -0.12 13.51
C VAL A 359 3.56 -0.71 12.87
N GLY A 360 2.43 -0.05 13.01
CA GLY A 360 1.18 -0.50 12.45
C GLY A 360 1.12 -0.49 10.93
N LEU A 361 1.92 0.31 10.23
CA LEU A 361 1.93 0.37 8.75
C LEU A 361 2.28 -0.97 8.08
N ALA A 362 2.90 -1.89 8.81
CA ALA A 362 3.21 -3.23 8.31
C ALA A 362 2.03 -4.22 8.35
N THR A 363 0.92 -3.89 9.02
CA THR A 363 -0.25 -4.77 9.21
C THR A 363 -0.75 -5.41 7.92
N PRO A 364 -0.99 -4.69 6.81
CA PRO A 364 -1.52 -5.30 5.60
C PRO A 364 -0.60 -6.37 5.02
N SER A 365 0.71 -6.17 5.13
CA SER A 365 1.69 -7.14 4.64
C SER A 365 1.62 -8.46 5.40
N PHE A 366 1.52 -8.40 6.73
CA PHE A 366 1.43 -9.59 7.56
C PHE A 366 0.10 -10.34 7.38
N VAL A 367 -1.04 -9.61 7.34
CA VAL A 367 -2.35 -10.24 7.11
C VAL A 367 -2.41 -10.89 5.73
N LYS A 368 -1.94 -10.21 4.68
CA LYS A 368 -1.89 -10.78 3.33
C LYS A 368 -0.97 -11.99 3.26
N SER A 369 0.24 -11.92 3.83
CA SER A 369 1.18 -13.04 3.89
C SER A 369 0.53 -14.25 4.56
N PHE A 370 -0.11 -14.05 5.73
CA PHE A 370 -0.80 -15.09 6.46
C PHE A 370 -1.91 -15.76 5.65
N VAL A 371 -2.78 -14.97 4.97
CA VAL A 371 -3.93 -15.50 4.24
C VAL A 371 -3.51 -16.15 2.92
N VAL A 372 -2.63 -15.49 2.14
CA VAL A 372 -2.25 -15.92 0.77
C VAL A 372 -1.56 -17.29 0.76
N VAL A 373 -0.73 -17.58 1.75
CA VAL A 373 -0.03 -18.89 1.84
C VAL A 373 -1.01 -20.07 1.95
N GLN A 374 -2.24 -19.83 2.37
CA GLN A 374 -3.24 -20.84 2.65
C GLN A 374 -4.05 -21.28 1.44
N PHE A 375 -3.95 -20.59 0.31
CA PHE A 375 -4.77 -20.85 -0.87
C PHE A 375 -3.92 -21.06 -2.12
N GLU A 376 -4.35 -21.95 -3.01
CA GLU A 376 -3.70 -22.15 -4.31
C GLU A 376 -3.95 -20.97 -5.25
N ALA A 377 -5.16 -20.41 -5.24
CA ALA A 377 -5.56 -19.27 -6.07
C ALA A 377 -5.09 -17.91 -5.50
N LYS A 378 -3.77 -17.76 -5.30
CA LYS A 378 -3.15 -16.61 -4.62
C LYS A 378 -3.57 -15.26 -5.18
N SER A 379 -3.67 -15.12 -6.49
CA SER A 379 -4.05 -13.86 -7.14
C SER A 379 -5.49 -13.44 -6.83
N ARG A 380 -6.44 -14.38 -6.73
CA ARG A 380 -7.84 -14.09 -6.35
C ARG A 380 -7.92 -13.63 -4.89
N VAL A 381 -7.16 -14.27 -4.00
CA VAL A 381 -7.07 -13.88 -2.58
C VAL A 381 -6.56 -12.46 -2.43
N VAL A 382 -5.41 -12.15 -3.07
CA VAL A 382 -4.81 -10.80 -3.02
C VAL A 382 -5.78 -9.74 -3.55
N ALA A 383 -6.49 -10.05 -4.65
CA ALA A 383 -7.47 -9.13 -5.23
C ALA A 383 -8.66 -8.89 -4.29
N ALA A 384 -9.17 -9.94 -3.62
CA ALA A 384 -10.26 -9.82 -2.65
C ALA A 384 -9.86 -9.00 -1.42
N LEU A 385 -8.67 -9.24 -0.87
CA LEU A 385 -8.14 -8.47 0.26
C LEU A 385 -7.86 -7.01 -0.12
N ALA A 386 -7.29 -6.77 -1.32
CA ALA A 386 -7.06 -5.42 -1.83
C ALA A 386 -8.37 -4.64 -2.05
N LEU A 387 -9.44 -5.30 -2.46
CA LEU A 387 -10.77 -4.68 -2.55
C LEU A 387 -11.25 -4.19 -1.17
N MET A 388 -11.09 -5.01 -0.12
CA MET A 388 -11.45 -4.60 1.25
C MET A 388 -10.60 -3.44 1.75
N GLU A 389 -9.29 -3.45 1.49
CA GLU A 389 -8.41 -2.32 1.82
C GLU A 389 -8.82 -1.02 1.12
N THR A 390 -9.04 -1.10 -0.20
CA THR A 390 -9.44 0.07 -0.98
C THR A 390 -10.78 0.63 -0.51
N THR A 391 -11.73 -0.25 -0.19
CA THR A 391 -13.03 0.15 0.36
C THR A 391 -12.87 0.83 1.73
N GLY A 392 -12.01 0.29 2.60
CA GLY A 392 -11.68 0.91 3.88
C GLY A 392 -11.07 2.29 3.70
N GLY A 393 -10.09 2.43 2.82
CA GLY A 393 -9.46 3.72 2.50
C GLY A 393 -10.44 4.76 1.94
N LEU A 394 -11.43 4.33 1.15
CA LEU A 394 -12.50 5.21 0.67
C LEU A 394 -13.40 5.71 1.79
N LEU A 395 -13.74 4.84 2.75
CA LEU A 395 -14.58 5.20 3.89
C LEU A 395 -13.84 6.05 4.93
N SER A 396 -12.53 5.99 4.96
CA SER A 396 -11.67 6.64 5.97
C SER A 396 -11.95 8.15 6.12
N PRO A 397 -11.83 8.99 5.08
CA PRO A 397 -12.10 10.42 5.20
C PRO A 397 -13.58 10.73 5.44
N VAL A 398 -14.51 9.85 5.02
CA VAL A 398 -15.96 10.01 5.23
C VAL A 398 -16.33 9.82 6.70
N VAL A 399 -15.64 8.93 7.41
CA VAL A 399 -15.89 8.63 8.83
C VAL A 399 -15.10 9.56 9.74
N LEU A 400 -13.80 9.68 9.55
CA LEU A 400 -12.92 10.43 10.45
C LEU A 400 -12.90 11.92 10.17
N GLY A 401 -13.06 12.35 8.90
CA GLY A 401 -13.00 13.75 8.51
C GLY A 401 -14.09 14.62 9.16
N PRO A 402 -15.39 14.29 9.05
CA PRO A 402 -16.46 15.03 9.72
C PRO A 402 -16.32 15.03 11.24
N TRP A 403 -15.82 13.92 11.83
CA TRP A 403 -15.58 13.88 13.27
C TRP A 403 -14.47 14.87 13.66
N GLN A 404 -13.35 14.87 12.96
CA GLN A 404 -12.25 15.81 13.21
C GLN A 404 -12.68 17.27 13.00
N ALA A 405 -13.46 17.55 11.96
CA ALA A 405 -13.94 18.90 11.66
C ALA A 405 -14.83 19.47 12.79
N ASN A 406 -15.61 18.61 13.44
CA ASN A 406 -16.50 19.04 14.53
C ASN A 406 -15.83 18.95 15.92
N HIS A 407 -14.76 18.17 16.07
CA HIS A 407 -14.08 17.92 17.34
C HIS A 407 -12.55 18.05 17.17
N PRO A 408 -12.00 19.25 17.12
CA PRO A 408 -10.57 19.49 16.93
C PRO A 408 -9.71 19.10 18.16
N ASP A 409 -10.35 18.67 19.26
CA ASP A 409 -9.76 18.30 20.55
C ASP A 409 -9.00 16.95 20.58
N GLY A 410 -8.86 16.27 19.43
CA GLY A 410 -8.22 14.95 19.35
C GLY A 410 -9.17 13.77 19.62
N SER A 411 -10.47 14.00 19.84
CA SER A 411 -11.44 12.91 20.06
C SER A 411 -11.57 11.96 18.86
N ALA A 412 -11.20 12.40 17.66
CA ALA A 412 -11.13 11.56 16.46
C ALA A 412 -10.17 10.37 16.62
N PHE A 413 -9.13 10.49 17.45
CA PHE A 413 -8.24 9.40 17.76
C PHE A 413 -8.88 8.31 18.63
N TYR A 414 -9.83 8.65 19.51
CA TYR A 414 -10.61 7.63 20.23
C TYR A 414 -11.49 6.82 19.28
N VAL A 415 -12.11 7.47 18.30
CA VAL A 415 -12.89 6.77 17.27
C VAL A 415 -11.98 5.83 16.47
N ALA A 416 -10.81 6.32 16.07
CA ALA A 416 -9.81 5.49 15.39
C ALA A 416 -9.38 4.29 16.24
N ALA A 417 -9.12 4.48 17.54
CA ALA A 417 -8.74 3.41 18.45
C ALA A 417 -9.84 2.36 18.61
N VAL A 418 -11.12 2.75 18.68
CA VAL A 418 -12.26 1.81 18.74
C VAL A 418 -12.35 0.99 17.46
N ILE A 419 -12.26 1.63 16.28
CA ILE A 419 -12.30 0.92 14.98
C ILE A 419 -11.16 -0.08 14.88
N LEU A 420 -9.92 0.32 15.25
CA LEU A 420 -8.76 -0.57 15.27
C LEU A 420 -8.94 -1.72 16.27
N GLY A 421 -9.53 -1.47 17.43
CA GLY A 421 -9.86 -2.51 18.41
C GLY A 421 -10.80 -3.56 17.84
N VAL A 422 -11.84 -3.14 17.11
CA VAL A 422 -12.75 -4.06 16.41
C VAL A 422 -12.00 -4.83 15.31
N SER A 423 -11.06 -4.19 14.60
CA SER A 423 -10.20 -4.85 13.60
C SER A 423 -9.38 -5.98 14.22
N VAL A 424 -8.78 -5.75 15.41
CA VAL A 424 -8.08 -6.83 16.16
C VAL A 424 -9.01 -7.98 16.51
N CYS A 425 -10.21 -7.68 17.00
CA CYS A 425 -11.19 -8.72 17.33
C CYS A 425 -11.55 -9.57 16.11
N CYS A 426 -11.77 -8.95 14.95
CA CYS A 426 -12.02 -9.66 13.68
C CYS A 426 -10.83 -10.54 13.28
N LEU A 427 -9.60 -10.02 13.41
CA LEU A 427 -8.38 -10.74 13.05
C LEU A 427 -8.17 -11.99 13.93
N VAL A 428 -8.33 -11.84 15.24
CA VAL A 428 -8.21 -12.94 16.20
C VAL A 428 -9.33 -13.97 16.00
N ALA A 429 -10.58 -13.52 15.83
CA ALA A 429 -11.70 -14.42 15.57
C ALA A 429 -11.49 -15.22 14.27
N GLY A 430 -11.00 -14.59 13.19
CA GLY A 430 -10.64 -15.26 11.95
C GLY A 430 -9.57 -16.33 12.14
N GLY A 431 -8.57 -16.08 13.00
CA GLY A 431 -7.57 -17.06 13.37
C GLY A 431 -8.14 -18.26 14.16
N CYS A 432 -9.09 -18.03 15.08
CA CYS A 432 -9.71 -19.06 15.90
C CYS A 432 -10.68 -19.98 15.11
N VAL A 433 -11.56 -19.40 14.28
CA VAL A 433 -12.55 -20.16 13.46
C VAL A 433 -11.89 -21.20 12.57
N ARG A 434 -10.65 -21.03 12.24
CA ARG A 434 -9.92 -21.92 11.35
C ARG A 434 -9.26 -23.10 12.06
N HIS A 435 -9.01 -23.00 13.35
CA HIS A 435 -8.44 -24.10 14.15
C HIS A 435 -9.50 -25.05 14.70
N SER A 436 -10.78 -24.71 14.60
CA SER A 436 -11.95 -25.59 14.90
C SER A 436 -12.45 -26.26 13.63
#